data_0817ac42c054cd4b9e55c862bea056ac
#
_entry.id   0817ac42c054cd4b9e55c862bea056ac
#
_cell.length_a   1.000
_cell.length_b   1.000
_cell.length_c   1.000
_cell.angle_alpha   90.00
_cell.angle_beta   90.00
_cell.angle_gamma   90.00
#
_symmetry.space_group_name_H-M   'P 1'
#
loop_
_entity.id
_entity.type
_entity.pdbx_description
1 polymer ?
#
loop_
_entity_poly.entity_id
_entity_poly.type
_entity_poly.pdbx_seq_one_letter_code
_entity_poly.pdbx_strand_id
1 'polypeptide(L)'
;MTGLIGQLAEQIPVALEEVTVAGRVGLVIVDEVNGFATVGAGNLAPPKPNEQVSRMVAETNSLAHEFLDRGRPVLAFLDTHEPGKLEPPYPLHCERGTGEEE
;
A
#
# COMPACT_ATOMS: atom_id res chain seq x y z
N MET A 1 -4.90 -21.63 8.03
CA MET A 1 -5.68 -20.60 7.32
C MET A 1 -6.88 -21.24 6.66
N THR A 2 -8.03 -20.64 6.83
CA THR A 2 -9.27 -21.03 6.17
C THR A 2 -9.64 -19.96 5.14
N GLY A 3 -10.54 -20.29 4.21
CA GLY A 3 -10.97 -19.39 3.16
C GLY A 3 -10.06 -19.35 1.94
N LEU A 4 -10.21 -18.30 1.11
CA LEU A 4 -9.54 -18.19 -0.17
C LEU A 4 -7.99 -18.19 -0.04
N ILE A 5 -7.48 -17.49 0.95
CA ILE A 5 -6.01 -17.42 1.18
C ILE A 5 -5.45 -18.79 1.52
N GLY A 6 -6.16 -19.56 2.36
CA GLY A 6 -5.76 -20.92 2.68
C GLY A 6 -5.76 -21.84 1.46
N GLN A 7 -6.79 -21.74 0.61
CA GLN A 7 -6.90 -22.50 -0.63
C GLN A 7 -5.79 -22.13 -1.62
N LEU A 8 -5.44 -20.84 -1.73
CA LEU A 8 -4.34 -20.38 -2.58
C LEU A 8 -2.98 -20.87 -2.07
N ALA A 9 -2.76 -20.87 -0.76
CA ALA A 9 -1.53 -21.35 -0.16
C ALA A 9 -1.28 -22.84 -0.41
N GLU A 10 -2.33 -23.64 -0.60
CA GLU A 10 -2.22 -25.06 -0.97
C GLU A 10 -1.80 -25.27 -2.44
N GLN A 11 -2.11 -24.30 -3.29
CA GLN A 11 -1.85 -24.41 -4.75
C GLN A 11 -0.58 -23.67 -5.17
N ILE A 12 -0.12 -22.73 -4.41
CA ILE A 12 1.06 -21.92 -4.69
C ILE A 12 2.13 -22.25 -3.64
N PRO A 13 3.39 -22.48 -4.04
CA PRO A 13 4.47 -22.77 -3.10
C PRO A 13 4.82 -21.51 -2.29
N VAL A 14 4.00 -21.21 -1.30
CA VAL A 14 4.20 -20.09 -0.37
C VAL A 14 4.86 -20.63 0.89
N ALA A 15 6.04 -20.14 1.20
CA ALA A 15 6.70 -20.38 2.48
C ALA A 15 6.27 -19.27 3.46
N LEU A 16 5.67 -19.65 4.59
CA LEU A 16 5.39 -18.76 5.69
C LEU A 16 6.56 -18.83 6.66
N GLU A 17 7.58 -18.02 6.43
CA GLU A 17 8.79 -17.99 7.23
C GLU A 17 8.97 -16.61 7.86
N GLU A 18 9.47 -16.58 9.08
CA GLU A 18 9.96 -15.35 9.67
C GLU A 18 11.35 -15.05 9.10
N VAL A 19 11.52 -13.84 8.60
CA VAL A 19 12.79 -13.34 8.10
C VAL A 19 13.35 -12.35 9.10
N THR A 20 14.51 -12.65 9.66
CA THR A 20 15.23 -11.69 10.50
C THR A 20 16.04 -10.75 9.62
N VAL A 21 15.73 -9.47 9.69
CA VAL A 21 16.45 -8.42 8.98
C VAL A 21 17.43 -7.78 9.96
N ALA A 22 18.71 -7.80 9.62
CA ALA A 22 19.78 -7.27 10.47
C ALA A 22 20.66 -6.28 9.70
N GLY A 23 21.38 -5.43 10.45
CA GLY A 23 22.29 -4.44 9.90
C GLY A 23 21.60 -3.12 9.54
N ARG A 24 22.04 -2.48 8.47
CA ARG A 24 21.51 -1.19 8.00
C ARG A 24 20.25 -1.44 7.19
N VAL A 25 19.12 -1.01 7.71
CA VAL A 25 17.80 -1.25 7.12
C VAL A 25 17.06 0.07 6.91
N GLY A 26 16.40 0.20 5.76
CA GLY A 26 15.45 1.27 5.47
C GLY A 26 14.07 0.69 5.18
N LEU A 27 13.06 1.52 5.26
CA LEU A 27 11.68 1.19 4.91
C LEU A 27 11.33 1.82 3.56
N VAL A 28 10.78 1.03 2.66
CA VAL A 28 10.23 1.50 1.38
C VAL A 28 8.73 1.27 1.39
N ILE A 29 7.96 2.33 1.16
CA ILE A 29 6.51 2.30 1.05
C ILE A 29 6.17 2.57 -0.41
N VAL A 30 5.33 1.74 -1.01
CA VAL A 30 5.01 1.83 -2.45
C VAL A 30 3.50 1.93 -2.64
N ASP A 31 3.06 2.97 -3.35
CA ASP A 31 1.67 3.17 -3.80
C ASP A 31 0.63 3.25 -2.68
N GLU A 32 1.03 3.58 -1.47
CA GLU A 32 0.09 3.79 -0.37
C GLU A 32 -0.37 5.25 -0.35
N VAL A 33 -1.26 5.55 -1.29
CA VAL A 33 -1.80 6.88 -1.52
C VAL A 33 -3.32 6.90 -1.34
N ASN A 34 -3.90 8.09 -1.21
CA ASN A 34 -5.34 8.28 -1.02
C ASN A 34 -6.17 7.59 -2.09
N GLY A 35 -5.75 7.65 -3.35
CA GLY A 35 -6.47 7.06 -4.49
C GLY A 35 -6.59 5.53 -4.44
N PHE A 36 -5.82 4.86 -3.59
CA PHE A 36 -5.90 3.42 -3.36
C PHE A 36 -6.37 3.04 -1.95
N ALA A 37 -6.19 3.91 -0.97
CA ALA A 37 -6.39 3.57 0.43
C ALA A 37 -7.48 4.38 1.16
N THR A 38 -7.82 5.57 0.68
CA THR A 38 -8.82 6.41 1.34
C THR A 38 -10.21 6.17 0.76
N VAL A 39 -11.16 5.81 1.61
CA VAL A 39 -12.53 5.52 1.21
C VAL A 39 -13.14 6.67 0.41
N GLY A 40 -13.62 6.36 -0.80
CA GLY A 40 -14.27 7.32 -1.66
C GLY A 40 -13.36 8.35 -2.32
N ALA A 41 -12.04 8.23 -2.20
CA ALA A 41 -11.10 9.22 -2.72
C ALA A 41 -11.00 9.23 -4.25
N GLY A 42 -11.34 8.13 -4.92
CA GLY A 42 -11.25 8.06 -6.37
C GLY A 42 -11.69 6.70 -6.93
N ASN A 43 -11.46 6.51 -8.22
CA ASN A 43 -11.98 5.36 -8.97
C ASN A 43 -11.44 4.01 -8.51
N LEU A 44 -10.23 3.96 -7.96
CA LEU A 44 -9.59 2.72 -7.49
C LEU A 44 -9.53 2.63 -5.96
N ALA A 45 -10.00 3.64 -5.25
CA ALA A 45 -10.10 3.62 -3.79
C ALA A 45 -11.27 2.74 -3.34
N PRO A 46 -11.24 2.22 -2.11
CA PRO A 46 -12.37 1.47 -1.56
C PRO A 46 -13.64 2.34 -1.58
N PRO A 47 -14.76 1.83 -2.14
CA PRO A 47 -16.02 2.60 -2.17
C PRO A 47 -16.72 2.69 -0.81
N LYS A 48 -16.31 1.85 0.13
CA LYS A 48 -16.82 1.79 1.50
C LYS A 48 -15.71 1.35 2.46
N PRO A 49 -15.88 1.51 3.77
CA PRO A 49 -14.87 1.10 4.74
C PRO A 49 -14.40 -0.34 4.52
N ASN A 50 -13.09 -0.51 4.51
CA ASN A 50 -12.41 -1.79 4.31
C ASN A 50 -11.39 -1.99 5.44
N GLU A 51 -11.63 -2.99 6.28
CA GLU A 51 -10.81 -3.23 7.46
C GLU A 51 -9.37 -3.62 7.12
N GLN A 52 -9.15 -4.38 6.05
CA GLN A 52 -7.80 -4.76 5.63
C GLN A 52 -6.98 -3.55 5.19
N VAL A 53 -7.59 -2.65 4.43
CA VAL A 53 -6.94 -1.41 3.98
C VAL A 53 -6.66 -0.49 5.17
N SER A 54 -7.62 -0.32 6.08
CA SER A 54 -7.44 0.49 7.29
C SER A 54 -6.32 -0.06 8.18
N ARG A 55 -6.24 -1.37 8.32
CA ARG A 55 -5.16 -2.03 9.07
C ARG A 55 -3.81 -1.84 8.39
N MET A 56 -3.73 -1.98 7.07
CA MET A 56 -2.52 -1.73 6.32
C MET A 56 -2.00 -0.32 6.58
N VAL A 57 -2.84 0.69 6.46
CA VAL A 57 -2.46 2.09 6.72
C VAL A 57 -1.96 2.29 8.15
N ALA A 58 -2.67 1.75 9.13
CA ALA A 58 -2.28 1.85 10.54
C ALA A 58 -0.91 1.17 10.81
N GLU A 59 -0.70 -0.02 10.28
CA GLU A 59 0.56 -0.75 10.44
C GLU A 59 1.72 -0.06 9.72
N THR A 60 1.49 0.47 8.52
CA THR A 60 2.50 1.24 7.78
C THR A 60 2.90 2.49 8.56
N ASN A 61 1.94 3.24 9.09
CA ASN A 61 2.22 4.39 9.95
C ASN A 61 3.06 4.02 11.16
N SER A 62 2.66 2.97 11.88
CA SER A 62 3.37 2.50 13.06
C SER A 62 4.82 2.11 12.72
N LEU A 63 4.99 1.37 11.64
CA LEU A 63 6.31 0.92 11.18
C LEU A 63 7.19 2.09 10.74
N ALA A 64 6.63 3.06 10.00
CA ALA A 64 7.35 4.24 9.55
C ALA A 64 7.84 5.07 10.74
N HIS A 65 6.99 5.30 11.74
CA HIS A 65 7.38 6.00 12.97
C HIS A 65 8.48 5.27 13.72
N GLU A 66 8.39 3.96 13.85
CA GLU A 66 9.43 3.16 14.50
C GLU A 66 10.79 3.28 13.78
N PHE A 67 10.81 3.23 12.45
CA PHE A 67 12.03 3.42 11.67
C PHE A 67 12.62 4.81 11.87
N LEU A 68 11.79 5.85 11.78
CA LEU A 68 12.23 7.24 11.99
C LEU A 68 12.76 7.47 13.40
N ASP A 69 12.09 6.95 14.42
CA ASP A 69 12.51 7.07 15.81
C ASP A 69 13.87 6.41 16.06
N ARG A 70 14.19 5.38 15.28
CA ARG A 70 15.49 4.71 15.31
C ARG A 70 16.52 5.34 14.38
N GLY A 71 16.23 6.47 13.77
CA GLY A 71 17.11 7.14 12.81
C GLY A 71 17.33 6.37 11.52
N ARG A 72 16.40 5.52 11.13
CA ARG A 72 16.45 4.73 9.90
C ARG A 72 15.69 5.44 8.77
N PRO A 73 16.17 5.34 7.52
CA PRO A 73 15.52 6.02 6.41
C PRO A 73 14.18 5.39 6.05
N VAL A 74 13.24 6.25 5.68
CA VAL A 74 11.95 5.87 5.11
C VAL A 74 11.81 6.56 3.76
N LEU A 75 11.50 5.79 2.71
CA LEU A 75 11.27 6.28 1.37
C LEU A 75 9.87 5.87 0.91
N ALA A 76 9.09 6.81 0.38
CA ALA A 76 7.79 6.52 -0.19
C ALA A 76 7.77 6.81 -1.69
N PHE A 77 7.25 5.88 -2.46
CA PHE A 77 6.91 6.06 -3.87
C PHE A 77 5.40 6.26 -3.98
N LEU A 78 5.01 7.36 -4.62
CA LEU A 78 3.62 7.74 -4.78
C LEU A 78 3.20 7.52 -6.24
N ASP A 79 2.07 6.85 -6.45
CA ASP A 79 1.49 6.76 -7.79
C ASP A 79 0.91 8.11 -8.19
N THR A 80 1.45 8.70 -9.25
CA THR A 80 1.05 10.04 -9.70
C THR A 80 0.98 10.08 -11.22
N HIS A 81 -0.19 10.43 -11.74
CA HIS A 81 -0.45 10.53 -13.17
C HIS A 81 -0.74 11.97 -13.61
N GLU A 82 -0.39 12.28 -14.85
CA GLU A 82 -0.77 13.56 -15.45
C GLU A 82 -2.29 13.60 -15.66
N PRO A 83 -2.94 14.76 -15.38
CA PRO A 83 -4.38 14.90 -15.54
C PRO A 83 -4.86 14.54 -16.95
N GLY A 84 -5.90 13.71 -17.05
CA GLY A 84 -6.53 13.31 -18.30
C GLY A 84 -5.76 12.30 -19.15
N LYS A 85 -4.58 11.84 -18.68
CA LYS A 85 -3.80 10.84 -19.41
C LYS A 85 -4.37 9.44 -19.14
N LEU A 86 -4.92 8.83 -20.17
CA LEU A 86 -5.48 7.47 -20.08
C LEU A 86 -4.38 6.42 -19.97
N GLU A 87 -4.62 5.43 -19.12
CA GLU A 87 -3.76 4.26 -18.93
C GLU A 87 -4.60 2.97 -18.97
N PRO A 88 -5.07 2.57 -20.16
CA PRO A 88 -5.90 1.37 -20.30
C PRO A 88 -5.17 0.12 -19.74
N PRO A 89 -5.89 -0.79 -19.07
CA PRO A 89 -7.35 -0.87 -18.89
C PRO A 89 -7.89 -0.11 -17.68
N TYR A 90 -7.08 0.67 -16.99
CA TYR A 90 -7.47 1.33 -15.74
C TYR A 90 -8.23 2.64 -16.00
N PRO A 91 -9.21 2.99 -15.14
CA PRO A 91 -9.80 4.31 -15.15
C PRO A 91 -8.77 5.37 -14.69
N LEU A 92 -9.08 6.63 -14.91
CA LEU A 92 -8.28 7.72 -14.38
C LEU A 92 -8.18 7.60 -12.85
N HIS A 93 -6.98 7.71 -12.31
CA HIS A 93 -6.70 7.59 -10.89
C HIS A 93 -5.41 8.31 -10.52
N CYS A 94 -5.27 8.67 -9.27
CA CYS A 94 -4.07 9.31 -8.72
C CYS A 94 -3.55 10.45 -9.59
N GLU A 95 -4.47 11.24 -10.15
CA GLU A 95 -4.11 12.37 -10.99
C GLU A 95 -3.52 13.51 -10.15
N ARG A 96 -2.48 14.13 -10.67
CA ARG A 96 -1.81 15.25 -10.03
C ARG A 96 -2.78 16.38 -9.70
N GLY A 97 -2.74 16.86 -8.47
CA GLY A 97 -3.56 17.97 -7.99
C GLY A 97 -4.95 17.57 -7.51
N THR A 98 -5.32 16.30 -7.54
CA THR A 98 -6.60 15.81 -7.02
C THR A 98 -6.56 15.45 -5.53
N GLY A 99 -5.37 15.24 -4.98
CA GLY A 99 -5.18 14.69 -3.64
C GLY A 99 -5.17 13.16 -3.58
N GLU A 100 -5.52 12.51 -4.69
CA GLU A 100 -5.44 11.05 -4.76
C GLU A 100 -4.00 10.54 -4.76
N GLU A 101 -3.08 11.34 -5.25
CA GLU A 101 -1.64 11.04 -5.32
C GLU A 101 -0.88 11.24 -4.01
N GLU A 102 -1.54 11.74 -2.96
CA GLU A 102 -0.98 12.01 -1.63
C GLU A 102 -1.10 10.84 -0.66
#